data_ab2496bae204c6fa9c596d664ddab56f
#
_entry.id   ab2496bae204c6fa9c596d664ddab56f
#
_cell.length_a   1.000
_cell.length_b   1.000
_cell.length_c   1.000
_cell.angle_alpha   90.00
_cell.angle_beta   90.00
_cell.angle_gamma   90.00
#
_symmetry.space_group_name_H-M   'P 1'
#
loop_
_entity.id
_entity.type
_entity.pdbx_description
1 polymer ?
#
loop_
_entity_poly.entity_id
_entity_poly.type
_entity_poly.pdbx_seq_one_letter_code
_entity_poly.pdbx_strand_id
1 'polypeptide(L)'
;MYTINHTERNNDIATEYETKSLLYLCADRQDSEEIEIFFVDCFNDVTGSNATNEILWDVQSKGYKSISPKKIGQFMITLYNNYISDIEFAHYILFVKVIDDNYIINTKLKNFGFDNFKQPIQERIRNGLLEKYKSERGNDIDSNNLRDFLDKVQIVISSQSKIDYIKNVTAFKNDKLNDKFYEEIFEEIRGAQSNLKIKNIEGKVINETDDLLIFKKYLKKKDIDLMIISRFIGMDLFNYQSINKNFWGEIKNKDIEEVEDIIQQCNSELSKLIFDKTGRKIFWRFFERILSYKEEIIDDTPRNVYNIIKKNGTRVPRLLSEISVIYLIALIKGGISNVD
;
A
#
# COMPACT_ATOMS: atom_id res chain seq x y z
N MET A 1 -15.78 3.65 23.35
CA MET A 1 -16.23 4.84 22.55
C MET A 1 -15.01 5.71 22.25
N TYR A 2 -14.65 5.92 21.00
CA TYR A 2 -13.52 6.74 20.56
C TYR A 2 -14.03 7.95 19.77
N THR A 3 -13.57 9.15 20.12
CA THR A 3 -13.88 10.37 19.35
C THR A 3 -12.69 10.73 18.48
N ILE A 4 -12.91 10.86 17.18
CA ILE A 4 -11.86 11.23 16.21
C ILE A 4 -11.47 12.69 16.46
N ASN A 5 -10.20 12.91 16.80
CA ASN A 5 -9.62 14.22 17.02
C ASN A 5 -8.52 14.46 15.98
N HIS A 6 -8.75 15.38 15.05
CA HIS A 6 -7.69 15.80 14.14
C HIS A 6 -6.80 16.86 14.81
N THR A 7 -5.57 16.50 15.07
CA THR A 7 -4.56 17.41 15.64
C THR A 7 -3.77 18.19 14.60
N GLU A 8 -3.79 17.75 13.33
CA GLU A 8 -3.08 18.41 12.21
C GLU A 8 -4.08 19.03 11.24
N ARG A 9 -4.48 20.28 11.49
CA ARG A 9 -5.56 21.02 10.77
C ARG A 9 -5.24 21.44 9.33
N ASN A 10 -4.04 21.24 8.77
CA ASN A 10 -3.61 21.95 7.57
C ASN A 10 -2.97 21.10 6.46
N ASN A 11 -3.20 19.81 6.39
CA ASN A 11 -2.59 18.99 5.34
C ASN A 11 -3.61 18.12 4.64
N ASP A 12 -4.42 18.73 3.77
CA ASP A 12 -5.34 18.00 2.87
C ASP A 12 -4.58 17.13 1.84
N ILE A 13 -3.27 17.35 1.73
CA ILE A 13 -2.40 16.63 0.82
C ILE A 13 -1.58 15.60 1.60
N ALA A 14 -1.70 14.32 1.26
CA ALA A 14 -0.88 13.29 1.82
C ALA A 14 0.61 13.57 1.55
N THR A 15 1.43 13.49 2.60
CA THR A 15 2.87 13.64 2.43
C THR A 15 3.47 12.40 1.76
N GLU A 16 4.65 12.54 1.18
CA GLU A 16 5.38 11.40 0.61
C GLU A 16 5.54 10.26 1.63
N TYR A 17 5.80 10.61 2.91
CA TYR A 17 6.03 9.63 3.95
C TYR A 17 4.76 8.93 4.43
N GLU A 18 3.62 9.58 4.40
CA GLU A 18 2.33 8.94 4.64
C GLU A 18 2.02 7.89 3.56
N THR A 19 2.25 8.22 2.28
CA THR A 19 2.08 7.27 1.18
C THR A 19 3.09 6.12 1.27
N LYS A 20 4.35 6.40 1.60
CA LYS A 20 5.36 5.36 1.85
C LYS A 20 4.96 4.43 3.00
N SER A 21 4.38 4.96 4.09
CA SER A 21 3.93 4.13 5.21
C SER A 21 2.74 3.25 4.83
N LEU A 22 1.82 3.75 4.00
CA LEU A 22 0.73 2.97 3.43
C LEU A 22 1.27 1.80 2.58
N LEU A 23 2.21 2.09 1.66
CA LEU A 23 2.81 1.07 0.80
C LEU A 23 3.69 0.08 1.58
N TYR A 24 4.34 0.53 2.66
CA TYR A 24 5.04 -0.35 3.60
C TYR A 24 4.08 -1.38 4.21
N LEU A 25 2.92 -0.95 4.70
CA LEU A 25 1.89 -1.87 5.18
C LEU A 25 1.37 -2.79 4.07
N CYS A 26 1.26 -2.27 2.85
CA CYS A 26 0.74 -3.00 1.69
C CYS A 26 1.63 -4.19 1.28
N ALA A 27 2.97 -4.04 1.35
CA ALA A 27 3.89 -4.99 0.73
C ALA A 27 5.16 -5.33 1.54
N ASP A 28 5.75 -4.38 2.27
CA ASP A 28 7.09 -4.56 2.85
C ASP A 28 7.06 -5.17 4.25
N ARG A 29 5.97 -5.02 4.95
CA ARG A 29 5.82 -5.55 6.29
C ARG A 29 5.68 -7.07 6.24
N GLN A 30 6.23 -7.77 7.24
CA GLN A 30 6.25 -9.24 7.30
C GLN A 30 4.83 -9.83 7.29
N ASP A 31 3.87 -9.17 7.93
CA ASP A 31 2.45 -9.55 8.01
C ASP A 31 1.57 -8.77 7.01
N SER A 32 2.18 -8.16 5.98
CA SER A 32 1.45 -7.38 4.96
C SER A 32 0.33 -8.16 4.25
N GLU A 33 0.44 -9.48 4.16
CA GLU A 33 -0.58 -10.35 3.56
C GLU A 33 -1.88 -10.43 4.41
N GLU A 34 -1.84 -9.99 5.65
CA GLU A 34 -3.01 -9.94 6.53
C GLU A 34 -3.74 -8.60 6.40
N ILE A 35 -3.05 -7.56 5.89
CA ILE A 35 -3.57 -6.20 5.80
C ILE A 35 -4.30 -6.03 4.47
N GLU A 36 -5.59 -5.71 4.53
CA GLU A 36 -6.48 -5.60 3.37
C GLU A 36 -7.04 -4.19 3.16
N ILE A 37 -7.16 -3.40 4.24
CA ILE A 37 -7.78 -2.08 4.24
C ILE A 37 -6.81 -1.08 4.87
N PHE A 38 -6.71 0.11 4.27
CA PHE A 38 -5.88 1.21 4.75
C PHE A 38 -6.78 2.43 5.00
N PHE A 39 -7.13 2.67 6.25
CA PHE A 39 -7.84 3.87 6.66
C PHE A 39 -6.87 5.05 6.66
N VAL A 40 -7.30 6.17 6.09
CA VAL A 40 -6.49 7.37 5.92
C VAL A 40 -6.95 8.43 6.92
N ASP A 41 -6.03 8.88 7.78
CA ASP A 41 -6.28 10.01 8.68
C ASP A 41 -7.58 9.81 9.51
N CYS A 42 -7.76 8.59 10.08
CA CYS A 42 -8.85 8.26 10.99
C CYS A 42 -8.38 8.24 12.45
N PHE A 43 -7.27 7.59 12.73
CA PHE A 43 -6.62 7.57 14.05
C PHE A 43 -5.27 8.28 14.00
N ASN A 44 -4.45 7.91 13.03
CA ASN A 44 -3.16 8.53 12.68
C ASN A 44 -3.08 8.66 11.16
N ASP A 45 -1.88 8.91 10.62
CA ASP A 45 -1.66 9.13 9.19
C ASP A 45 -2.23 7.99 8.34
N VAL A 46 -1.98 6.75 8.76
CA VAL A 46 -2.52 5.53 8.14
C VAL A 46 -2.81 4.48 9.21
N THR A 47 -3.96 3.84 9.11
CA THR A 47 -4.27 2.65 9.92
C THR A 47 -4.56 1.47 9.01
N GLY A 48 -3.71 0.44 9.07
CA GLY A 48 -3.97 -0.83 8.41
C GLY A 48 -5.03 -1.63 9.16
N SER A 49 -5.80 -2.43 8.41
CA SER A 49 -6.76 -3.36 8.99
C SER A 49 -6.82 -4.66 8.20
N ASN A 50 -7.09 -5.78 8.89
CA ASN A 50 -7.43 -7.03 8.22
C ASN A 50 -8.85 -6.95 7.59
N ALA A 51 -9.25 -7.99 6.88
CA ALA A 51 -10.53 -8.01 6.17
C ALA A 51 -11.76 -7.92 7.10
N THR A 52 -11.63 -8.31 8.38
CA THR A 52 -12.71 -8.31 9.39
C THR A 52 -12.65 -7.11 10.34
N ASN A 53 -11.71 -6.20 10.16
CA ASN A 53 -11.44 -5.04 11.02
C ASN A 53 -11.17 -5.38 12.51
N GLU A 54 -10.74 -6.60 12.79
CA GLU A 54 -10.43 -7.05 14.16
C GLU A 54 -8.98 -6.79 14.55
N ILE A 55 -8.07 -6.70 13.57
CA ILE A 55 -6.64 -6.45 13.78
C ILE A 55 -6.28 -5.12 13.14
N LEU A 56 -5.78 -4.19 13.95
CA LEU A 56 -5.41 -2.85 13.50
C LEU A 56 -3.91 -2.60 13.66
N TRP A 57 -3.33 -1.94 12.64
CA TRP A 57 -1.94 -1.45 12.61
C TRP A 57 -1.96 0.07 12.59
N ASP A 58 -1.61 0.70 13.70
CA ASP A 58 -1.60 2.15 13.82
C ASP A 58 -0.24 2.73 13.40
N VAL A 59 -0.22 3.64 12.43
CA VAL A 59 1.02 4.18 11.86
C VAL A 59 1.03 5.69 11.90
N GLN A 60 2.03 6.23 12.62
CA GLN A 60 2.42 7.64 12.55
C GLN A 60 3.68 7.78 11.71
N SER A 61 3.67 8.60 10.68
CA SER A 61 4.78 8.79 9.75
C SER A 61 5.45 10.16 9.88
N LYS A 62 6.78 10.23 9.77
CA LYS A 62 7.53 11.49 9.82
C LYS A 62 8.73 11.48 8.87
N GLY A 63 8.70 12.35 7.85
CA GLY A 63 9.69 12.45 6.78
C GLY A 63 10.89 13.38 7.06
N TYR A 64 11.22 13.69 8.30
CA TYR A 64 12.30 14.60 8.65
C TYR A 64 13.68 14.05 8.31
N LYS A 65 14.59 14.92 7.85
CA LYS A 65 15.98 14.57 7.55
C LYS A 65 16.83 14.31 8.78
N SER A 66 16.44 14.84 9.95
CA SER A 66 17.09 14.64 11.24
C SER A 66 16.05 14.77 12.35
N ILE A 67 16.13 13.89 13.34
CA ILE A 67 15.17 13.85 14.45
C ILE A 67 15.94 13.70 15.75
N SER A 68 15.74 14.63 16.70
CA SER A 68 16.32 14.46 18.04
C SER A 68 15.55 13.42 18.87
N PRO A 69 16.18 12.80 19.88
CA PRO A 69 15.51 11.82 20.74
C PRO A 69 14.25 12.38 21.40
N LYS A 70 14.28 13.61 21.89
CA LYS A 70 13.10 14.27 22.46
C LYS A 70 11.96 14.37 21.43
N LYS A 71 12.29 14.68 20.16
CA LYS A 71 11.31 14.81 19.09
C LYS A 71 10.72 13.45 18.70
N ILE A 72 11.49 12.35 18.77
CA ILE A 72 10.99 10.99 18.58
C ILE A 72 9.86 10.73 19.59
N GLY A 73 10.09 11.01 20.89
CA GLY A 73 9.05 10.87 21.91
C GLY A 73 7.82 11.72 21.66
N GLN A 74 8.00 12.97 21.21
CA GLN A 74 6.88 13.83 20.85
C GLN A 74 6.04 13.29 19.69
N PHE A 75 6.65 12.61 18.73
CA PHE A 75 5.94 12.00 17.60
C PHE A 75 5.13 10.75 18.01
N MET A 76 5.49 10.10 19.11
CA MET A 76 4.76 8.95 19.64
C MET A 76 3.45 9.32 20.35
N ILE A 77 3.15 10.62 20.54
CA ILE A 77 2.00 11.06 21.35
C ILE A 77 0.67 10.54 20.82
N THR A 78 0.48 10.57 19.50
CA THR A 78 -0.77 10.12 18.88
C THR A 78 -0.92 8.60 18.99
N LEU A 79 0.17 7.84 18.82
CA LEU A 79 0.20 6.40 19.05
C LEU A 79 -0.11 6.06 20.52
N TYR A 80 0.44 6.83 21.47
CA TYR A 80 0.14 6.66 22.89
C TYR A 80 -1.31 6.98 23.23
N ASN A 81 -1.87 8.05 22.66
CA ASN A 81 -3.28 8.39 22.84
C ASN A 81 -4.21 7.27 22.33
N ASN A 82 -3.84 6.62 21.22
CA ASN A 82 -4.56 5.46 20.72
C ASN A 82 -4.36 4.23 21.59
N TYR A 83 -3.17 4.03 22.16
CA TYR A 83 -2.88 2.93 23.11
C TYR A 83 -3.76 2.97 24.35
N ILE A 84 -4.04 4.16 24.90
CA ILE A 84 -4.89 4.32 26.09
C ILE A 84 -6.38 4.51 25.75
N SER A 85 -6.78 4.42 24.49
CA SER A 85 -8.16 4.53 24.05
C SER A 85 -8.92 3.21 24.21
N ASP A 86 -10.24 3.27 24.00
CA ASP A 86 -11.10 2.08 24.02
C ASP A 86 -10.97 1.23 22.73
N ILE A 87 -10.23 1.70 21.72
CA ILE A 87 -9.96 0.94 20.49
C ILE A 87 -8.67 0.15 20.66
N GLU A 88 -8.73 -1.15 20.42
CA GLU A 88 -7.58 -2.03 20.51
C GLU A 88 -6.79 -2.07 19.20
N PHE A 89 -5.50 -1.77 19.28
CA PHE A 89 -4.56 -1.90 18.18
C PHE A 89 -3.55 -3.00 18.47
N ALA A 90 -3.32 -3.87 17.50
CA ALA A 90 -2.32 -4.93 17.62
C ALA A 90 -0.89 -4.40 17.48
N HIS A 91 -0.70 -3.33 16.70
CA HIS A 91 0.61 -2.77 16.39
C HIS A 91 0.60 -1.25 16.42
N TYR A 92 1.62 -0.65 17.04
CA TYR A 92 1.87 0.79 17.10
C TYR A 92 3.19 1.07 16.38
N ILE A 93 3.17 1.80 15.27
CA ILE A 93 4.31 1.95 14.37
C ILE A 93 4.66 3.42 14.22
N LEU A 94 5.87 3.79 14.61
CA LEU A 94 6.46 5.08 14.24
C LEU A 94 7.33 4.88 12.99
N PHE A 95 6.85 5.34 11.85
CA PHE A 95 7.49 5.24 10.55
C PHE A 95 8.28 6.50 10.24
N VAL A 96 9.60 6.42 10.16
CA VAL A 96 10.49 7.58 10.02
C VAL A 96 11.50 7.41 8.89
N LYS A 97 11.97 8.55 8.36
CA LYS A 97 12.99 8.59 7.32
C LYS A 97 14.35 8.14 7.81
N VAL A 98 14.77 8.64 8.96
CA VAL A 98 16.11 8.45 9.48
C VAL A 98 16.11 8.60 10.99
N ILE A 99 16.93 7.81 11.64
CA ILE A 99 17.37 7.98 13.04
C ILE A 99 18.88 7.95 13.02
N ASP A 100 19.52 8.80 13.81
CA ASP A 100 20.97 8.85 13.95
C ASP A 100 21.49 7.51 14.50
N ASP A 101 22.45 6.91 13.82
CA ASP A 101 23.07 5.64 14.21
C ASP A 101 23.68 5.71 15.63
N ASN A 102 24.08 6.90 16.09
CA ASN A 102 24.55 7.10 17.45
C ASN A 102 23.48 6.87 18.52
N TYR A 103 22.20 6.86 18.18
CA TYR A 103 21.09 6.61 19.09
C TYR A 103 20.78 5.13 19.26
N ILE A 104 21.19 4.29 18.31
CA ILE A 104 20.76 2.90 18.15
C ILE A 104 21.86 1.94 18.60
N ILE A 105 21.48 0.80 19.19
CA ILE A 105 22.38 -0.27 19.59
C ILE A 105 22.79 -1.10 18.36
N ASN A 106 21.79 -1.63 17.63
CA ASN A 106 22.01 -2.41 16.41
C ASN A 106 21.50 -1.63 15.19
N THR A 107 22.42 -0.97 14.49
CA THR A 107 22.13 -0.11 13.32
C THR A 107 21.75 -0.89 12.06
N LYS A 108 21.91 -2.22 12.05
CA LYS A 108 21.50 -3.07 10.93
C LYS A 108 19.98 -3.29 10.88
N LEU A 109 19.30 -3.15 12.02
CA LEU A 109 17.87 -3.30 12.11
C LEU A 109 17.19 -2.04 11.56
N LYS A 110 16.27 -2.22 10.62
CA LYS A 110 15.42 -1.14 10.08
C LYS A 110 14.02 -1.16 10.66
N ASN A 111 13.63 -2.26 11.31
CA ASN A 111 12.43 -2.42 12.11
C ASN A 111 12.84 -2.98 13.48
N PHE A 112 12.54 -2.27 14.56
CA PHE A 112 12.98 -2.63 15.91
C PHE A 112 12.06 -2.03 16.99
N GLY A 113 12.10 -2.61 18.19
CA GLY A 113 11.42 -2.11 19.37
C GLY A 113 12.18 -0.98 20.08
N PHE A 114 11.55 -0.41 21.09
CA PHE A 114 12.13 0.68 21.89
C PHE A 114 13.46 0.30 22.58
N ASP A 115 13.65 -0.97 22.88
CA ASP A 115 14.85 -1.55 23.50
C ASP A 115 16.13 -1.40 22.66
N ASN A 116 16.02 -1.23 21.35
CA ASN A 116 17.17 -0.99 20.47
C ASN A 116 17.75 0.43 20.57
N PHE A 117 17.12 1.35 21.28
CA PHE A 117 17.74 2.63 21.60
C PHE A 117 18.71 2.48 22.77
N LYS A 118 19.86 3.21 22.74
CA LYS A 118 20.79 3.30 23.86
C LYS A 118 20.11 3.93 25.08
N GLN A 119 20.40 3.48 26.26
CA GLN A 119 19.73 3.89 27.51
C GLN A 119 19.60 5.41 27.72
N PRO A 120 20.65 6.25 27.53
CA PRO A 120 20.48 7.71 27.64
C PRO A 120 19.55 8.31 26.58
N ILE A 121 19.40 7.64 25.44
CA ILE A 121 18.48 8.04 24.37
C ILE A 121 17.04 7.66 24.73
N GLN A 122 16.83 6.45 25.29
CA GLN A 122 15.53 6.02 25.79
C GLN A 122 14.94 7.02 26.78
N GLU A 123 15.75 7.50 27.73
CA GLU A 123 15.33 8.50 28.73
C GLU A 123 14.88 9.81 28.05
N ARG A 124 15.65 10.28 27.08
CA ARG A 124 15.31 11.51 26.33
C ARG A 124 14.04 11.36 25.50
N ILE A 125 13.81 10.18 24.94
CA ILE A 125 12.58 9.86 24.20
C ILE A 125 11.38 9.84 25.17
N ARG A 126 11.50 9.15 26.29
CA ARG A 126 10.48 9.12 27.36
C ARG A 126 10.10 10.52 27.81
N ASN A 127 11.11 11.34 28.14
CA ASN A 127 10.88 12.72 28.55
C ASN A 127 10.16 13.55 27.47
N GLY A 128 10.51 13.32 26.19
CA GLY A 128 9.82 13.97 25.08
C GLY A 128 8.33 13.63 24.98
N LEU A 129 7.98 12.36 25.19
CA LEU A 129 6.60 11.88 25.23
C LEU A 129 5.85 12.44 26.47
N LEU A 130 6.46 12.33 27.66
CA LEU A 130 5.88 12.82 28.92
C LEU A 130 5.57 14.33 28.85
N GLU A 131 6.53 15.14 28.42
CA GLU A 131 6.35 16.58 28.28
C GLU A 131 5.23 16.92 27.28
N LYS A 132 5.18 16.21 26.16
CA LYS A 132 4.15 16.43 25.15
C LYS A 132 2.77 16.07 25.66
N TYR A 133 2.62 14.92 26.30
CA TYR A 133 1.37 14.48 26.93
C TYR A 133 0.89 15.47 27.99
N LYS A 134 1.79 15.87 28.90
CA LYS A 134 1.47 16.86 29.94
C LYS A 134 1.01 18.18 29.38
N SER A 135 1.64 18.63 28.27
CA SER A 135 1.24 19.87 27.59
C SER A 135 -0.15 19.80 26.94
N GLU A 136 -0.58 18.61 26.51
CA GLU A 136 -1.87 18.41 25.84
C GLU A 136 -3.02 18.07 26.80
N ARG A 137 -2.73 17.30 27.87
CA ARG A 137 -3.73 16.75 28.79
C ARG A 137 -3.74 17.38 30.16
N GLY A 138 -2.67 18.10 30.54
CA GLY A 138 -2.53 18.76 31.84
C GLY A 138 -2.19 17.82 33.01
N ASN A 139 -2.07 16.51 32.78
CA ASN A 139 -1.73 15.51 33.78
C ASN A 139 -0.52 14.68 33.35
N ASP A 140 0.02 13.87 34.27
CA ASP A 140 1.15 13.00 34.00
C ASP A 140 0.67 11.62 33.47
N ILE A 141 1.53 10.95 32.70
CA ILE A 141 1.30 9.57 32.22
C ILE A 141 1.52 8.61 33.40
N ASP A 142 0.65 7.60 33.53
CA ASP A 142 0.89 6.47 34.42
C ASP A 142 2.15 5.69 33.96
N SER A 143 3.04 5.41 34.91
CA SER A 143 4.34 4.80 34.63
C SER A 143 4.26 3.38 34.06
N ASN A 144 3.22 2.61 34.43
CA ASN A 144 3.04 1.26 33.92
C ASN A 144 2.51 1.33 32.47
N ASN A 145 1.53 2.17 32.21
CA ASN A 145 1.00 2.39 30.87
C ASN A 145 2.11 2.87 29.92
N LEU A 146 2.99 3.77 30.39
CA LEU A 146 4.11 4.23 29.57
C LEU A 146 5.08 3.09 29.22
N ARG A 147 5.45 2.28 30.20
CA ARG A 147 6.36 1.14 29.97
C ARG A 147 5.73 0.15 28.99
N ASP A 148 4.51 -0.26 29.25
CA ASP A 148 3.81 -1.27 28.45
C ASP A 148 3.56 -0.79 27.00
N PHE A 149 3.32 0.51 26.81
CA PHE A 149 3.26 1.12 25.46
C PHE A 149 4.63 1.07 24.77
N LEU A 150 5.70 1.48 25.45
CA LEU A 150 7.05 1.50 24.87
C LEU A 150 7.53 0.09 24.47
N ASP A 151 7.11 -0.94 25.21
CA ASP A 151 7.41 -2.33 24.88
C ASP A 151 6.68 -2.81 23.62
N LYS A 152 5.54 -2.18 23.28
CA LYS A 152 4.73 -2.51 22.08
C LYS A 152 5.09 -1.68 20.85
N VAL A 153 5.65 -0.49 21.03
CA VAL A 153 5.93 0.41 19.91
C VAL A 153 7.05 -0.13 19.01
N GLN A 154 6.81 -0.09 17.71
CA GLN A 154 7.78 -0.46 16.69
C GLN A 154 8.27 0.80 15.95
N ILE A 155 9.57 0.90 15.76
CA ILE A 155 10.19 1.95 14.98
C ILE A 155 10.62 1.37 13.63
N VAL A 156 10.15 1.99 12.55
CA VAL A 156 10.51 1.60 11.19
C VAL A 156 11.27 2.73 10.53
N ILE A 157 12.52 2.47 10.15
CA ILE A 157 13.34 3.41 9.40
C ILE A 157 13.30 3.03 7.93
N SER A 158 12.78 3.92 7.09
CA SER A 158 12.76 3.70 5.65
C SER A 158 13.33 4.87 4.88
N SER A 159 14.44 4.60 4.20
CA SER A 159 15.07 5.49 3.22
C SER A 159 14.79 5.09 1.78
N GLN A 160 13.92 4.11 1.55
CA GLN A 160 13.57 3.62 0.22
C GLN A 160 12.99 4.73 -0.65
N SER A 161 13.26 4.65 -1.97
CA SER A 161 12.69 5.55 -2.97
C SER A 161 11.20 5.26 -3.21
N LYS A 162 10.51 6.17 -3.88
CA LYS A 162 9.12 5.94 -4.34
C LYS A 162 9.02 4.71 -5.25
N ILE A 163 10.00 4.54 -6.10
CA ILE A 163 10.14 3.45 -7.06
C ILE A 163 10.21 2.10 -6.36
N ASP A 164 11.06 1.99 -5.31
CA ASP A 164 11.22 0.76 -4.55
C ASP A 164 9.91 0.28 -3.95
N TYR A 165 9.10 1.21 -3.40
CA TYR A 165 7.80 0.87 -2.84
C TYR A 165 6.83 0.29 -3.86
N ILE A 166 6.77 0.86 -5.07
CA ILE A 166 5.91 0.33 -6.14
C ILE A 166 6.44 -1.04 -6.63
N LYS A 167 7.76 -1.18 -6.78
CA LYS A 167 8.37 -2.48 -7.12
C LYS A 167 8.10 -3.55 -6.07
N ASN A 168 8.08 -3.19 -4.79
CA ASN A 168 7.76 -4.13 -3.72
C ASN A 168 6.28 -4.58 -3.76
N VAL A 169 5.35 -3.67 -4.07
CA VAL A 169 3.92 -4.02 -4.24
C VAL A 169 3.72 -5.00 -5.39
N THR A 170 4.41 -4.79 -6.51
CA THR A 170 4.33 -5.68 -7.69
C THR A 170 5.25 -6.90 -7.58
N ALA A 171 6.21 -6.88 -6.66
CA ALA A 171 7.28 -7.87 -6.53
C ALA A 171 8.15 -8.01 -7.80
N PHE A 172 8.25 -6.96 -8.63
CA PHE A 172 9.07 -6.94 -9.83
C PHE A 172 10.55 -6.90 -9.49
N LYS A 173 11.34 -7.74 -10.17
CA LYS A 173 12.78 -7.88 -9.94
C LYS A 173 13.63 -7.44 -11.11
N ASN A 174 13.14 -7.65 -12.34
CA ASN A 174 13.92 -7.53 -13.57
C ASN A 174 13.14 -6.75 -14.65
N ASP A 175 12.35 -5.76 -14.25
CA ASP A 175 11.61 -4.97 -15.23
C ASP A 175 12.55 -3.99 -15.98
N LYS A 176 12.15 -3.65 -17.21
CA LYS A 176 12.84 -2.70 -18.08
C LYS A 176 12.12 -1.34 -18.16
N LEU A 177 11.22 -1.05 -17.22
CA LEU A 177 10.46 0.18 -17.22
C LEU A 177 11.30 1.34 -16.67
N ASN A 178 11.01 2.55 -17.10
CA ASN A 178 11.72 3.71 -16.62
C ASN A 178 11.25 4.15 -15.22
N ASP A 179 12.11 4.81 -14.49
CA ASP A 179 11.85 5.26 -13.13
C ASP A 179 10.68 6.23 -13.04
N LYS A 180 10.50 7.10 -14.05
CA LYS A 180 9.41 8.05 -14.13
C LYS A 180 8.04 7.37 -14.12
N PHE A 181 7.91 6.22 -14.79
CA PHE A 181 6.66 5.44 -14.80
C PHE A 181 6.25 5.00 -13.37
N TYR A 182 7.22 4.54 -12.57
CA TYR A 182 6.97 4.16 -11.18
C TYR A 182 6.66 5.36 -10.29
N GLU A 183 7.33 6.48 -10.51
CA GLU A 183 7.04 7.73 -9.80
C GLU A 183 5.62 8.21 -10.07
N GLU A 184 5.15 8.13 -11.30
CA GLU A 184 3.77 8.51 -11.67
C GLU A 184 2.73 7.61 -10.99
N ILE A 185 2.97 6.30 -10.89
CA ILE A 185 2.11 5.37 -10.12
C ILE A 185 2.08 5.78 -8.64
N PHE A 186 3.23 6.09 -8.06
CA PHE A 186 3.30 6.54 -6.67
C PHE A 186 2.47 7.81 -6.45
N GLU A 187 2.59 8.80 -7.34
CA GLU A 187 1.83 10.06 -7.24
C GLU A 187 0.32 9.84 -7.46
N GLU A 188 -0.09 8.87 -8.26
CA GLU A 188 -1.49 8.49 -8.41
C GLU A 188 -2.07 7.93 -7.11
N ILE A 189 -1.36 6.99 -6.47
CA ILE A 189 -1.76 6.45 -5.16
C ILE A 189 -1.79 7.56 -4.10
N ARG A 190 -0.80 8.45 -4.10
CA ARG A 190 -0.76 9.62 -3.22
C ARG A 190 -1.94 10.56 -3.45
N GLY A 191 -2.31 10.79 -4.70
CA GLY A 191 -3.50 11.57 -5.07
C GLY A 191 -4.79 10.96 -4.55
N ALA A 192 -4.95 9.63 -4.69
CA ALA A 192 -6.09 8.90 -4.15
C ALA A 192 -6.15 9.01 -2.61
N GLN A 193 -5.02 8.87 -1.92
CA GLN A 193 -4.91 9.07 -0.48
C GLN A 193 -5.28 10.51 -0.08
N SER A 194 -4.79 11.52 -0.79
CA SER A 194 -5.08 12.94 -0.55
C SER A 194 -6.58 13.25 -0.68
N ASN A 195 -7.24 12.70 -1.69
CA ASN A 195 -8.69 12.86 -1.88
C ASN A 195 -9.50 12.33 -0.70
N LEU A 196 -9.01 11.29 -0.02
CA LEU A 196 -9.64 10.76 1.19
C LEU A 196 -9.44 11.69 2.39
N LYS A 197 -8.31 12.40 2.48
CA LYS A 197 -8.02 13.33 3.59
C LYS A 197 -8.98 14.52 3.63
N ILE A 198 -9.48 14.96 2.49
CA ILE A 198 -10.43 16.09 2.39
C ILE A 198 -11.73 15.84 3.17
N LYS A 199 -12.12 14.57 3.34
CA LYS A 199 -13.33 14.21 4.09
C LYS A 199 -13.15 14.50 5.57
N ASN A 200 -13.87 15.50 6.09
CA ASN A 200 -13.84 15.83 7.51
C ASN A 200 -14.68 14.83 8.31
N ILE A 201 -14.04 14.19 9.27
CA ILE A 201 -14.64 13.28 10.24
C ILE A 201 -14.33 13.68 11.69
N GLU A 202 -13.79 14.88 11.91
CA GLU A 202 -13.50 15.41 13.26
C GLU A 202 -14.76 15.43 14.13
N GLY A 203 -14.63 15.00 15.37
CA GLY A 203 -15.73 14.91 16.31
C GLY A 203 -16.69 13.73 16.10
N LYS A 204 -16.49 12.91 15.05
CA LYS A 204 -17.25 11.67 14.89
C LYS A 204 -16.85 10.66 15.95
N VAL A 205 -17.82 9.89 16.39
CA VAL A 205 -17.66 8.86 17.42
C VAL A 205 -17.63 7.49 16.75
N ILE A 206 -16.67 6.66 17.16
CA ILE A 206 -16.52 5.27 16.78
C ILE A 206 -16.80 4.42 18.03
N ASN A 207 -17.73 3.51 17.93
CA ASN A 207 -18.00 2.53 18.99
C ASN A 207 -17.27 1.22 18.69
N GLU A 208 -17.28 0.80 17.42
CA GLU A 208 -16.64 -0.41 16.92
C GLU A 208 -15.77 -0.06 15.69
N THR A 209 -14.79 -0.90 15.40
CA THR A 209 -13.86 -0.70 14.27
C THR A 209 -14.57 -0.67 12.91
N ASP A 210 -15.69 -1.40 12.78
CA ASP A 210 -16.52 -1.41 11.57
C ASP A 210 -17.17 -0.05 11.25
N ASP A 211 -17.36 0.82 12.25
CA ASP A 211 -17.87 2.18 12.04
C ASP A 211 -16.96 3.00 11.09
N LEU A 212 -15.66 2.67 11.01
CA LEU A 212 -14.72 3.31 10.09
C LEU A 212 -15.11 3.16 8.62
N LEU A 213 -15.77 2.05 8.25
CA LEU A 213 -16.19 1.80 6.87
C LEU A 213 -17.29 2.79 6.44
N ILE A 214 -18.10 3.28 7.37
CA ILE A 214 -19.18 4.25 7.11
C ILE A 214 -18.61 5.57 6.58
N PHE A 215 -17.43 5.98 7.04
CA PHE A 215 -16.79 7.22 6.60
C PHE A 215 -16.23 7.14 5.18
N LYS A 216 -16.08 5.94 4.61
CA LYS A 216 -15.50 5.72 3.28
C LYS A 216 -14.18 6.47 3.09
N LYS A 217 -13.35 6.47 4.13
CA LYS A 217 -12.05 7.14 4.19
C LYS A 217 -10.93 6.11 4.20
N TYR A 218 -10.94 5.22 3.21
CA TYR A 218 -9.99 4.12 3.09
C TYR A 218 -9.69 3.76 1.64
N LEU A 219 -8.54 3.13 1.44
CA LEU A 219 -8.17 2.37 0.25
C LEU A 219 -8.13 0.88 0.62
N LYS A 220 -8.53 0.01 -0.29
CA LYS A 220 -8.30 -1.43 -0.15
C LYS A 220 -7.03 -1.81 -0.91
N LYS A 221 -6.37 -2.87 -0.48
CA LYS A 221 -5.20 -3.42 -1.17
C LYS A 221 -5.46 -3.68 -2.66
N LYS A 222 -6.64 -4.23 -2.96
CA LYS A 222 -7.09 -4.45 -4.34
C LYS A 222 -7.24 -3.17 -5.16
N ASP A 223 -7.58 -2.04 -4.54
CA ASP A 223 -7.70 -0.76 -5.25
C ASP A 223 -6.33 -0.26 -5.67
N ILE A 224 -5.30 -0.47 -4.84
CA ILE A 224 -3.90 -0.17 -5.16
C ILE A 224 -3.41 -1.05 -6.31
N ASP A 225 -3.68 -2.37 -6.28
CA ASP A 225 -3.33 -3.27 -7.37
C ASP A 225 -4.00 -2.84 -8.69
N LEU A 226 -5.28 -2.46 -8.65
CA LEU A 226 -6.00 -1.99 -9.83
C LEU A 226 -5.43 -0.69 -10.38
N MET A 227 -5.08 0.28 -9.54
CA MET A 227 -4.42 1.52 -10.00
C MET A 227 -3.12 1.20 -10.74
N ILE A 228 -2.29 0.32 -10.17
CA ILE A 228 -1.03 -0.10 -10.78
C ILE A 228 -1.28 -0.81 -12.11
N ILE A 229 -2.19 -1.79 -12.15
CA ILE A 229 -2.53 -2.54 -13.37
C ILE A 229 -3.08 -1.60 -14.44
N SER A 230 -4.02 -0.73 -14.08
CA SER A 230 -4.63 0.22 -15.02
C SER A 230 -3.58 1.13 -15.66
N ARG A 231 -2.55 1.51 -14.92
CA ARG A 231 -1.43 2.28 -15.48
C ARG A 231 -0.63 1.48 -16.51
N PHE A 232 -0.40 0.19 -16.27
CA PHE A 232 0.30 -0.69 -17.22
C PHE A 232 -0.49 -0.94 -18.50
N ILE A 233 -1.81 -1.06 -18.41
CA ILE A 233 -2.66 -1.38 -19.57
C ILE A 233 -3.28 -0.15 -20.23
N GLY A 234 -3.07 1.05 -19.66
CA GLY A 234 -3.57 2.32 -20.19
C GLY A 234 -5.10 2.48 -20.16
N MET A 235 -5.79 1.67 -19.37
CA MET A 235 -7.25 1.70 -19.21
C MET A 235 -7.67 1.04 -17.90
N ASP A 236 -8.92 1.25 -17.50
CA ASP A 236 -9.52 0.48 -16.40
C ASP A 236 -9.72 -0.99 -16.83
N LEU A 237 -9.11 -1.92 -16.08
CA LEU A 237 -9.11 -3.36 -16.39
C LEU A 237 -10.53 -3.92 -16.55
N PHE A 238 -11.49 -3.42 -15.78
CA PHE A 238 -12.86 -3.92 -15.75
C PHE A 238 -13.86 -2.96 -16.42
N ASN A 239 -13.38 -2.05 -17.26
CA ASN A 239 -14.26 -1.21 -18.06
C ASN A 239 -14.82 -1.99 -19.28
N TYR A 240 -16.05 -2.47 -19.14
CA TYR A 240 -16.74 -3.26 -20.15
C TYR A 240 -17.24 -2.46 -21.38
N GLN A 241 -17.07 -1.14 -21.37
CA GLN A 241 -17.63 -0.27 -22.41
C GLN A 241 -16.82 -0.25 -23.71
N SER A 242 -15.59 -0.75 -23.70
CA SER A 242 -14.75 -0.76 -24.88
C SER A 242 -13.92 -2.03 -25.03
N ILE A 243 -14.03 -2.67 -26.19
CA ILE A 243 -13.17 -3.80 -26.54
C ILE A 243 -11.80 -3.25 -26.98
N ASN A 244 -10.72 -3.78 -26.41
CA ASN A 244 -9.38 -3.40 -26.80
C ASN A 244 -9.11 -3.74 -28.27
N LYS A 245 -8.70 -2.73 -29.05
CA LYS A 245 -8.45 -2.88 -30.50
C LYS A 245 -7.43 -3.99 -30.83
N ASN A 246 -6.46 -4.23 -29.96
CA ASN A 246 -5.45 -5.26 -30.14
C ASN A 246 -6.01 -6.68 -29.95
N PHE A 247 -7.18 -6.82 -29.31
CA PHE A 247 -7.87 -8.10 -29.13
C PHE A 247 -8.85 -8.42 -30.27
N TRP A 248 -9.13 -7.44 -31.14
CA TRP A 248 -10.09 -7.57 -32.23
C TRP A 248 -9.83 -8.78 -33.15
N GLY A 249 -8.56 -9.11 -33.40
CA GLY A 249 -8.17 -10.28 -34.20
C GLY A 249 -8.75 -11.62 -33.73
N GLU A 250 -9.01 -11.74 -32.42
CA GLU A 250 -9.49 -12.96 -31.77
C GLU A 250 -11.02 -13.11 -31.82
N ILE A 251 -11.74 -11.99 -31.97
CA ILE A 251 -13.20 -11.94 -31.81
C ILE A 251 -13.95 -11.48 -33.06
N LYS A 252 -13.29 -10.96 -34.10
CA LYS A 252 -13.90 -10.34 -35.28
C LYS A 252 -14.88 -11.24 -36.09
N ASN A 253 -14.75 -12.56 -35.96
CA ASN A 253 -15.58 -13.53 -36.66
C ASN A 253 -16.65 -14.16 -35.74
N LYS A 254 -16.90 -13.60 -34.58
CA LYS A 254 -17.84 -14.07 -33.57
C LYS A 254 -19.04 -13.18 -33.50
N ASP A 255 -20.19 -13.71 -33.12
CA ASP A 255 -21.36 -12.89 -32.85
C ASP A 255 -21.21 -12.12 -31.52
N ILE A 256 -22.16 -11.23 -31.26
CA ILE A 256 -22.11 -10.33 -30.13
C ILE A 256 -22.15 -11.12 -28.79
N GLU A 257 -23.00 -12.14 -28.70
CA GLU A 257 -23.17 -12.94 -27.50
C GLU A 257 -21.88 -13.72 -27.19
N GLU A 258 -21.27 -14.35 -28.21
CA GLU A 258 -19.96 -15.03 -28.05
C GLU A 258 -18.86 -14.06 -27.63
N VAL A 259 -18.86 -12.82 -28.12
CA VAL A 259 -17.87 -11.80 -27.74
C VAL A 259 -18.04 -11.41 -26.28
N GLU A 260 -19.28 -11.16 -25.84
CA GLU A 260 -19.59 -10.81 -24.45
C GLU A 260 -19.16 -11.93 -23.49
N ASP A 261 -19.47 -13.20 -23.82
CA ASP A 261 -19.08 -14.37 -23.03
C ASP A 261 -17.55 -14.48 -22.90
N ILE A 262 -16.81 -14.28 -23.99
CA ILE A 262 -15.34 -14.32 -23.97
C ILE A 262 -14.75 -13.21 -23.07
N ILE A 263 -15.25 -11.99 -23.21
CA ILE A 263 -14.77 -10.87 -22.39
C ILE A 263 -15.10 -11.11 -20.92
N GLN A 264 -16.31 -11.58 -20.62
CA GLN A 264 -16.72 -11.93 -19.26
C GLN A 264 -15.85 -13.04 -18.67
N GLN A 265 -15.57 -14.10 -19.45
CA GLN A 265 -14.65 -15.16 -19.04
C GLN A 265 -13.25 -14.60 -18.72
N CYS A 266 -12.66 -13.81 -19.63
CA CYS A 266 -11.33 -13.23 -19.44
C CYS A 266 -11.28 -12.37 -18.16
N ASN A 267 -12.26 -11.49 -17.97
CA ASN A 267 -12.33 -10.66 -16.78
C ASN A 267 -12.54 -11.46 -15.50
N SER A 268 -13.38 -12.50 -15.53
CA SER A 268 -13.60 -13.39 -14.38
C SER A 268 -12.32 -14.14 -13.98
N GLU A 269 -11.59 -14.70 -14.95
CA GLU A 269 -10.35 -15.41 -14.69
C GLU A 269 -9.25 -14.49 -14.16
N LEU A 270 -9.10 -13.27 -14.75
CA LEU A 270 -8.17 -12.26 -14.27
C LEU A 270 -8.53 -11.78 -12.86
N SER A 271 -9.81 -11.50 -12.60
CA SER A 271 -10.28 -11.09 -11.27
C SER A 271 -9.95 -12.13 -10.20
N LYS A 272 -10.23 -13.41 -10.48
CA LYS A 272 -9.90 -14.50 -9.54
C LYS A 272 -8.41 -14.57 -9.25
N LEU A 273 -7.57 -14.37 -10.27
CA LEU A 273 -6.12 -14.42 -10.10
C LEU A 273 -5.57 -13.19 -9.35
N ILE A 274 -6.09 -11.99 -9.64
CA ILE A 274 -5.62 -10.73 -9.05
C ILE A 274 -6.06 -10.60 -7.60
N PHE A 275 -7.33 -10.93 -7.30
CA PHE A 275 -7.92 -10.65 -5.98
C PHE A 275 -7.88 -11.81 -5.00
N ASP A 276 -7.48 -13.00 -5.45
CA ASP A 276 -7.18 -14.09 -4.54
C ASP A 276 -5.82 -13.87 -3.86
N LYS A 277 -5.76 -14.07 -2.55
CA LYS A 277 -4.56 -13.84 -1.74
C LYS A 277 -3.33 -14.61 -2.24
N THR A 278 -3.53 -15.84 -2.69
CA THR A 278 -2.47 -16.70 -3.26
C THR A 278 -2.23 -16.36 -4.73
N GLY A 279 -3.29 -16.05 -5.47
CA GLY A 279 -3.29 -15.70 -6.88
C GLY A 279 -2.52 -14.43 -7.18
N ARG A 280 -2.64 -13.41 -6.32
CA ARG A 280 -2.00 -12.10 -6.47
C ARG A 280 -0.49 -12.19 -6.74
N LYS A 281 0.25 -12.99 -5.96
CA LYS A 281 1.69 -13.21 -6.17
C LYS A 281 1.99 -13.92 -7.48
N ILE A 282 1.13 -14.85 -7.87
CA ILE A 282 1.24 -15.59 -9.13
C ILE A 282 0.98 -14.62 -10.30
N PHE A 283 -0.04 -13.77 -10.17
CA PHE A 283 -0.37 -12.75 -11.16
C PHE A 283 0.81 -11.82 -11.43
N TRP A 284 1.37 -11.17 -10.41
CA TRP A 284 2.46 -10.21 -10.58
C TRP A 284 3.71 -10.84 -11.19
N ARG A 285 4.08 -12.06 -10.79
CA ARG A 285 5.19 -12.80 -11.41
C ARG A 285 4.94 -13.13 -12.88
N PHE A 286 3.71 -13.49 -13.21
CA PHE A 286 3.33 -13.79 -14.58
C PHE A 286 3.28 -12.51 -15.42
N PHE A 287 2.75 -11.44 -14.86
CA PHE A 287 2.70 -10.12 -15.48
C PHE A 287 4.12 -9.59 -15.79
N GLU A 288 5.05 -9.65 -14.83
CA GLU A 288 6.47 -9.32 -15.07
C GLU A 288 7.07 -10.14 -16.20
N ARG A 289 6.73 -11.44 -16.24
CA ARG A 289 7.22 -12.31 -17.32
C ARG A 289 6.64 -11.92 -18.68
N ILE A 290 5.40 -11.51 -18.77
CA ILE A 290 4.84 -10.96 -20.02
C ILE A 290 5.57 -9.68 -20.40
N LEU A 291 5.80 -8.76 -19.46
CA LEU A 291 6.52 -7.52 -19.72
C LEU A 291 7.95 -7.74 -20.20
N SER A 292 8.59 -8.86 -19.87
CA SER A 292 9.93 -9.18 -20.40
C SER A 292 9.96 -9.39 -21.92
N TYR A 293 8.80 -9.54 -22.57
CA TYR A 293 8.61 -9.62 -24.02
C TYR A 293 8.08 -8.29 -24.60
N LYS A 294 8.49 -7.13 -24.02
CA LYS A 294 7.98 -5.81 -24.42
C LYS A 294 8.14 -5.56 -25.93
N GLU A 295 9.28 -5.90 -26.49
CA GLU A 295 9.60 -5.70 -27.92
C GLU A 295 8.64 -6.50 -28.80
N GLU A 296 8.47 -7.80 -28.51
CA GLU A 296 7.55 -8.67 -29.25
C GLU A 296 6.08 -8.22 -29.06
N ILE A 297 5.71 -7.71 -27.89
CA ILE A 297 4.37 -7.17 -27.64
C ILE A 297 4.10 -5.96 -28.55
N ILE A 298 5.07 -5.10 -28.74
CA ILE A 298 4.94 -3.91 -29.60
C ILE A 298 4.82 -4.32 -31.08
N ASP A 299 5.66 -5.25 -31.54
CA ASP A 299 5.85 -5.54 -32.95
C ASP A 299 4.89 -6.60 -33.49
N ASP A 300 4.35 -7.48 -32.64
CA ASP A 300 3.59 -8.65 -33.10
C ASP A 300 2.13 -8.68 -32.57
N THR A 301 1.35 -9.62 -33.04
CA THR A 301 -0.02 -9.84 -32.56
C THR A 301 -0.01 -10.49 -31.17
N PRO A 302 -1.02 -10.23 -30.31
CA PRO A 302 -1.11 -10.87 -28.99
C PRO A 302 -1.07 -12.41 -29.04
N ARG A 303 -1.63 -13.02 -30.08
CA ARG A 303 -1.58 -14.48 -30.29
C ARG A 303 -0.18 -14.97 -30.60
N ASN A 304 0.56 -14.29 -31.44
CA ASN A 304 1.95 -14.67 -31.73
C ASN A 304 2.83 -14.51 -30.50
N VAL A 305 2.68 -13.44 -29.75
CA VAL A 305 3.37 -13.24 -28.48
C VAL A 305 3.05 -14.37 -27.49
N TYR A 306 1.77 -14.77 -27.37
CA TYR A 306 1.40 -15.93 -26.56
C TYR A 306 2.11 -17.21 -26.98
N ASN A 307 2.21 -17.46 -28.31
CA ASN A 307 2.91 -18.63 -28.83
C ASN A 307 4.41 -18.61 -28.51
N ILE A 308 5.05 -17.42 -28.58
CA ILE A 308 6.45 -17.22 -28.21
C ILE A 308 6.64 -17.51 -26.71
N ILE A 309 5.81 -16.95 -25.85
CA ILE A 309 5.81 -17.17 -24.40
C ILE A 309 5.68 -18.65 -24.06
N LYS A 310 4.76 -19.35 -24.72
CA LYS A 310 4.53 -20.79 -24.54
C LYS A 310 5.74 -21.62 -25.03
N LYS A 311 6.28 -21.30 -26.19
CA LYS A 311 7.46 -21.98 -26.77
C LYS A 311 8.68 -21.84 -25.87
N ASN A 312 8.84 -20.71 -25.21
CA ASN A 312 9.92 -20.43 -24.28
C ASN A 312 9.70 -21.05 -22.88
N GLY A 313 8.68 -21.90 -22.70
CA GLY A 313 8.44 -22.65 -21.49
C GLY A 313 7.93 -21.79 -20.33
N THR A 314 7.41 -20.60 -20.58
CA THR A 314 6.80 -19.77 -19.52
C THR A 314 5.53 -20.44 -19.00
N ARG A 315 5.52 -20.70 -17.69
CA ARG A 315 4.38 -21.34 -17.04
C ARG A 315 3.23 -20.35 -16.91
N VAL A 316 2.14 -20.64 -17.61
CA VAL A 316 0.88 -19.91 -17.48
C VAL A 316 0.17 -20.30 -16.18
N PRO A 317 -0.40 -19.34 -15.41
CA PRO A 317 -1.21 -19.63 -14.25
C PRO A 317 -2.40 -20.53 -14.60
N ARG A 318 -2.67 -21.56 -13.77
CA ARG A 318 -3.74 -22.54 -14.04
C ARG A 318 -5.14 -21.95 -14.13
N LEU A 319 -5.35 -20.79 -13.52
CA LEU A 319 -6.63 -20.07 -13.51
C LEU A 319 -6.88 -19.29 -14.83
N LEU A 320 -5.88 -19.15 -15.68
CA LEU A 320 -6.02 -18.45 -16.95
C LEU A 320 -6.11 -19.43 -18.11
N SER A 321 -7.17 -19.31 -18.89
CA SER A 321 -7.29 -19.92 -20.21
C SER A 321 -6.38 -19.25 -21.23
N GLU A 322 -6.14 -19.91 -22.36
CA GLU A 322 -5.36 -19.34 -23.47
C GLU A 322 -5.88 -17.98 -23.89
N ILE A 323 -7.21 -17.87 -24.07
CA ILE A 323 -7.84 -16.63 -24.52
C ILE A 323 -7.66 -15.49 -23.51
N SER A 324 -7.70 -15.78 -22.21
CA SER A 324 -7.47 -14.80 -21.14
C SER A 324 -6.02 -14.29 -21.10
N VAL A 325 -5.06 -15.15 -21.42
CA VAL A 325 -3.65 -14.70 -21.55
C VAL A 325 -3.48 -13.81 -22.78
N ILE A 326 -4.06 -14.17 -23.92
CA ILE A 326 -4.01 -13.36 -25.14
C ILE A 326 -4.70 -12.02 -24.88
N TYR A 327 -5.83 -12.02 -24.16
CA TYR A 327 -6.52 -10.79 -23.76
C TYR A 327 -5.63 -9.90 -22.90
N LEU A 328 -4.96 -10.44 -21.86
CA LEU A 328 -4.03 -9.70 -21.04
C LEU A 328 -2.87 -9.10 -21.84
N ILE A 329 -2.29 -9.86 -22.79
CA ILE A 329 -1.25 -9.36 -23.69
C ILE A 329 -1.77 -8.22 -24.56
N ALA A 330 -3.01 -8.33 -25.09
CA ALA A 330 -3.65 -7.27 -25.88
C ALA A 330 -3.85 -5.99 -25.06
N LEU A 331 -4.24 -6.10 -23.79
CA LEU A 331 -4.37 -4.97 -22.86
C LEU A 331 -3.01 -4.30 -22.62
N ILE A 332 -1.97 -5.08 -22.31
CA ILE A 332 -0.62 -4.57 -22.09
C ILE A 332 -0.08 -3.87 -23.34
N LYS A 333 -0.31 -4.44 -24.52
CA LYS A 333 0.06 -3.81 -25.82
C LYS A 333 -0.57 -2.42 -25.96
N GLY A 334 -1.86 -2.28 -25.58
CA GLY A 334 -2.56 -1.00 -25.61
C GLY A 334 -1.97 0.03 -24.66
N GLY A 335 -1.53 -0.38 -23.46
CA GLY A 335 -0.93 0.49 -22.46
C GLY A 335 0.50 0.93 -22.81
N ILE A 336 1.36 -0.02 -23.17
CA ILE A 336 2.76 0.26 -23.50
C ILE A 336 2.87 1.20 -24.71
N SER A 337 2.00 1.06 -25.71
CA SER A 337 1.99 1.95 -26.89
C SER A 337 1.66 3.42 -26.57
N ASN A 338 1.19 3.72 -25.36
CA ASN A 338 0.87 5.08 -24.92
C ASN A 338 1.94 5.68 -23.98
N VAL A 339 3.00 4.93 -23.64
CA VAL A 339 4.02 5.31 -22.64
C VAL A 339 5.34 5.76 -23.30
N ASP A 340 5.56 5.46 -24.57
CA ASP A 340 6.67 5.98 -25.38
C ASP A 340 6.23 7.26 -26.08
#